data_85d9a04de3d7312ab5807da3d99782dd
#
_entry.id   85d9a04de3d7312ab5807da3d99782dd
#
_cell.length_a   1.000
_cell.length_b   1.000
_cell.length_c   1.000
_cell.angle_alpha   90.00
_cell.angle_beta   90.00
_cell.angle_gamma   90.00
#
_symmetry.space_group_name_H-M   'P 1'
#
loop_
_entity.id
_entity.type
_entity.pdbx_description
1 polymer ?
#
loop_
_entity_poly.entity_id
_entity_poly.type
_entity_poly.pdbx_seq_one_letter_code
_entity_poly.pdbx_strand_id
1 'polypeptide(L)'
;EHWIRFREEHDEQIKALKQLINLGNEYGLDLSRPAQTAQEAVQWTYMGYLASVKSQDGAAMSFGRNSAFFDCYFERDLQSGKITETDAQEIIDNIVMKLRIVRFLRTKDYDAIFSGDPYWATWSDAGFGDDGRPMVTKTSFRLLNTLTLEHLGPGPEPNITIFWDPKLPEGYKRFCAKISIDTS
;
A
#
# COMPACT_ATOMS: atom_id res chain seq x y z
N GLU A 1 17.33 30.74 16.88
CA GLU A 1 15.94 30.24 16.88
C GLU A 1 15.72 29.08 15.89
N HIS A 2 16.24 29.18 14.65
CA HIS A 2 16.04 28.13 13.62
C HIS A 2 16.62 26.76 14.04
N TRP A 3 17.82 26.73 14.63
CA TRP A 3 18.47 25.51 15.09
C TRP A 3 17.75 24.84 16.28
N ILE A 4 17.09 25.62 17.14
CA ILE A 4 16.34 25.09 18.27
C ILE A 4 15.11 24.35 17.73
N ARG A 5 14.32 24.97 16.84
CA ARG A 5 13.16 24.33 16.21
C ARG A 5 13.53 23.07 15.45
N PHE A 6 14.65 23.08 14.73
CA PHE A 6 15.15 21.92 14.01
C PHE A 6 15.49 20.74 14.93
N ARG A 7 16.08 21.04 16.10
CA ARG A 7 16.34 20.00 17.12
C ARG A 7 15.06 19.47 17.75
N GLU A 8 14.10 20.31 18.04
CA GLU A 8 12.79 19.91 18.57
C GLU A 8 12.05 19.00 17.59
N GLU A 9 12.05 19.36 16.32
CA GLU A 9 11.45 18.52 15.26
C GLU A 9 12.11 17.14 15.17
N HIS A 10 13.44 17.07 15.22
CA HIS A 10 14.15 15.80 15.22
C HIS A 10 13.83 14.94 16.45
N ASP A 11 13.71 15.57 17.62
CA ASP A 11 13.36 14.86 18.84
C ASP A 11 11.95 14.27 18.76
N GLU A 12 11.00 15.02 18.21
CA GLU A 12 9.63 14.51 17.96
C GLU A 12 9.60 13.38 16.93
N GLN A 13 10.39 13.46 15.85
CA GLN A 13 10.53 12.36 14.89
C GLN A 13 11.11 11.10 15.53
N ILE A 14 12.13 11.22 16.37
CA ILE A 14 12.73 10.10 17.11
C ILE A 14 11.69 9.47 18.05
N LYS A 15 10.89 10.27 18.76
CA LYS A 15 9.82 9.78 19.63
C LYS A 15 8.76 9.03 18.83
N ALA A 16 8.33 9.58 17.69
CA ALA A 16 7.35 8.95 16.82
C ALA A 16 7.84 7.60 16.26
N LEU A 17 9.10 7.51 15.84
CA LEU A 17 9.71 6.26 15.39
C LEU A 17 9.78 5.21 16.50
N LYS A 18 10.12 5.60 17.74
CA LYS A 18 10.11 4.70 18.89
C LYS A 18 8.69 4.21 19.21
N GLN A 19 7.68 5.07 19.09
CA GLN A 19 6.28 4.68 19.27
C GLN A 19 5.84 3.70 18.17
N LEU A 20 6.28 3.90 16.93
CA LEU A 20 5.98 2.99 15.82
C LEU A 20 6.63 1.61 16.03
N ILE A 21 7.88 1.55 16.53
CA ILE A 21 8.52 0.29 16.91
C ILE A 21 7.73 -0.43 18.00
N ASN A 22 7.29 0.30 19.05
CA ASN A 22 6.49 -0.28 20.11
C ASN A 22 5.15 -0.83 19.58
N LEU A 23 4.48 -0.06 18.71
CA LEU A 23 3.26 -0.52 18.05
C LEU A 23 3.51 -1.80 17.25
N GLY A 24 4.59 -1.85 16.47
CA GLY A 24 4.98 -3.05 15.73
C GLY A 24 5.15 -4.27 16.65
N ASN A 25 5.83 -4.09 17.78
CA ASN A 25 6.04 -5.16 18.76
C ASN A 25 4.73 -5.72 19.34
N GLU A 26 3.72 -4.89 19.54
CA GLU A 26 2.38 -5.33 19.99
C GLU A 26 1.70 -6.26 18.98
N TYR A 27 2.03 -6.11 17.70
CA TYR A 27 1.56 -6.98 16.59
C TYR A 27 2.56 -8.10 16.21
N GLY A 28 3.63 -8.28 16.98
CA GLY A 28 4.65 -9.29 16.71
C GLY A 28 5.59 -8.94 15.55
N LEU A 29 5.70 -7.65 15.19
CA LEU A 29 6.55 -7.14 14.10
C LEU A 29 7.75 -6.38 14.66
N ASP A 30 8.96 -6.78 14.29
CA ASP A 30 10.19 -6.06 14.64
C ASP A 30 10.51 -4.98 13.61
N LEU A 31 9.96 -3.79 13.80
CA LEU A 31 10.19 -2.63 12.93
C LEU A 31 11.55 -1.94 13.15
N SER A 32 12.39 -2.44 14.04
CA SER A 32 13.71 -1.86 14.33
C SER A 32 14.78 -2.19 13.28
N ARG A 33 14.48 -3.11 12.37
CA ARG A 33 15.38 -3.62 11.31
C ARG A 33 14.72 -3.60 9.94
N PRO A 34 15.47 -3.68 8.84
CA PRO A 34 14.90 -3.83 7.49
C PRO A 34 14.09 -5.12 7.33
N ALA A 35 13.03 -5.09 6.52
CA ALA A 35 12.18 -6.24 6.23
C ALA A 35 12.99 -7.42 5.67
N GLN A 36 12.69 -8.62 6.15
CA GLN A 36 13.36 -9.87 5.76
C GLN A 36 12.49 -10.75 4.87
N THR A 37 11.19 -10.52 4.81
CA THR A 37 10.22 -11.32 4.04
C THR A 37 9.25 -10.41 3.28
N ALA A 38 8.54 -10.98 2.29
CA ALA A 38 7.49 -10.27 1.56
C ALA A 38 6.38 -9.80 2.51
N GLN A 39 5.96 -10.64 3.44
CA GLN A 39 4.97 -10.28 4.45
C GLN A 39 5.44 -9.12 5.33
N GLU A 40 6.68 -9.15 5.81
CA GLU A 40 7.24 -8.03 6.58
C GLU A 40 7.29 -6.75 5.75
N ALA A 41 7.76 -6.82 4.50
CA ALA A 41 7.86 -5.63 3.64
C ALA A 41 6.49 -4.95 3.45
N VAL A 42 5.44 -5.73 3.21
CA VAL A 42 4.07 -5.22 3.07
C VAL A 42 3.55 -4.67 4.40
N GLN A 43 3.72 -5.39 5.50
CA GLN A 43 3.24 -4.96 6.82
C GLN A 43 3.96 -3.70 7.32
N TRP A 44 5.26 -3.58 7.11
CA TRP A 44 6.02 -2.40 7.53
C TRP A 44 5.65 -1.17 6.71
N THR A 45 5.43 -1.35 5.40
CA THR A 45 4.91 -0.26 4.55
C THR A 45 3.54 0.18 5.05
N TYR A 46 2.67 -0.76 5.44
CA TYR A 46 1.36 -0.44 6.01
C TYR A 46 1.46 0.30 7.34
N MET A 47 2.35 -0.12 8.25
CA MET A 47 2.57 0.58 9.52
C MET A 47 3.09 2.02 9.32
N GLY A 48 4.02 2.21 8.40
CA GLY A 48 4.48 3.54 8.00
C GLY A 48 3.36 4.40 7.39
N TYR A 49 2.51 3.78 6.57
CA TYR A 49 1.34 4.43 6.00
C TYR A 49 0.35 4.89 7.09
N LEU A 50 0.06 4.04 8.08
CA LEU A 50 -0.81 4.40 9.20
C LEU A 50 -0.26 5.58 10.01
N ALA A 51 1.05 5.59 10.27
CA ALA A 51 1.69 6.70 10.95
C ALA A 51 1.56 8.01 10.15
N SER A 52 1.73 7.93 8.83
CA SER A 52 1.57 9.07 7.93
C SER A 52 0.12 9.57 7.85
N VAL A 53 -0.85 8.65 7.79
CA VAL A 53 -2.30 8.96 7.84
C VAL A 53 -2.64 9.71 9.12
N LYS A 54 -2.13 9.24 10.26
CA LYS A 54 -2.34 9.89 11.56
C LYS A 54 -1.70 11.28 11.61
N SER A 55 -0.51 11.43 11.07
CA SER A 55 0.19 12.72 11.06
C SER A 55 -0.48 13.74 10.16
N GLN A 56 -0.97 13.31 9.00
CA GLN A 56 -1.63 14.17 8.02
C GLN A 56 -3.03 14.60 8.49
N ASP A 57 -3.75 13.71 9.18
CA ASP A 57 -5.11 13.92 9.69
C ASP A 57 -6.10 14.48 8.64
N GLY A 58 -5.99 13.99 7.40
CA GLY A 58 -6.82 14.39 6.26
C GLY A 58 -7.66 13.24 5.72
N ALA A 59 -8.48 13.53 4.71
CA ALA A 59 -9.42 12.56 4.13
C ALA A 59 -8.76 11.54 3.21
N ALA A 60 -7.62 11.87 2.62
CA ALA A 60 -6.98 11.09 1.57
C ALA A 60 -5.45 11.12 1.66
N MET A 61 -4.83 9.99 1.38
CA MET A 61 -3.38 9.89 1.23
C MET A 61 -3.06 8.75 0.28
N SER A 62 -2.20 8.99 -0.70
CA SER A 62 -1.72 7.95 -1.60
C SER A 62 -0.88 6.92 -0.86
N PHE A 63 -1.17 5.63 -1.10
CA PHE A 63 -0.29 4.53 -0.68
C PHE A 63 0.97 4.47 -1.55
N GLY A 64 0.91 5.04 -2.74
CA GLY A 64 2.03 5.17 -3.66
C GLY A 64 2.16 4.02 -4.64
N ARG A 65 3.30 3.95 -5.34
CA ARG A 65 3.60 2.94 -6.37
C ARG A 65 4.50 1.86 -5.79
N ASN A 66 3.91 0.89 -5.10
CA ASN A 66 4.62 -0.08 -4.28
C ASN A 66 4.77 -1.47 -4.92
N SER A 67 4.05 -1.77 -6.02
CA SER A 67 4.02 -3.12 -6.60
C SER A 67 5.41 -3.64 -6.99
N ALA A 68 6.22 -2.82 -7.67
CA ALA A 68 7.57 -3.22 -8.05
C ALA A 68 8.52 -3.38 -6.85
N PHE A 69 8.35 -2.56 -5.82
CA PHE A 69 9.10 -2.70 -4.57
C PHE A 69 8.76 -4.02 -3.85
N PHE A 70 7.49 -4.31 -3.69
CA PHE A 70 7.05 -5.56 -3.07
C PHE A 70 7.47 -6.79 -3.87
N ASP A 71 7.45 -6.70 -5.20
CA ASP A 71 7.80 -7.81 -6.08
C ASP A 71 9.22 -8.30 -5.87
N CYS A 72 10.16 -7.43 -5.50
CA CYS A 72 11.53 -7.84 -5.14
C CYS A 72 11.55 -8.83 -3.97
N TYR A 73 10.68 -8.64 -2.97
CA TYR A 73 10.56 -9.53 -1.83
C TYR A 73 9.77 -10.79 -2.19
N PHE A 74 8.67 -10.65 -2.93
CA PHE A 74 7.86 -11.79 -3.36
C PHE A 74 8.66 -12.75 -4.22
N GLU A 75 9.37 -12.28 -5.24
CA GLU A 75 10.17 -13.13 -6.11
C GLU A 75 11.28 -13.86 -5.34
N ARG A 76 11.95 -13.18 -4.43
CA ARG A 76 12.96 -13.80 -3.58
C ARG A 76 12.37 -14.91 -2.70
N ASP A 77 11.25 -14.66 -2.05
CA ASP A 77 10.63 -15.60 -1.11
C ASP A 77 9.97 -16.77 -1.86
N LEU A 78 9.40 -16.56 -3.05
CA LEU A 78 8.92 -17.59 -3.96
C LEU A 78 10.07 -18.49 -4.47
N GLN A 79 11.17 -17.90 -4.94
CA GLN A 79 12.33 -18.64 -5.42
C GLN A 79 12.99 -19.49 -4.33
N SER A 80 12.96 -19.01 -3.09
CA SER A 80 13.48 -19.76 -1.93
C SER A 80 12.50 -20.78 -1.37
N GLY A 81 11.28 -20.86 -1.89
CA GLY A 81 10.23 -21.77 -1.41
C GLY A 81 9.66 -21.42 -0.04
N LYS A 82 9.88 -20.20 0.44
CA LYS A 82 9.32 -19.73 1.72
C LYS A 82 7.81 -19.47 1.64
N ILE A 83 7.33 -19.07 0.48
CA ILE A 83 5.92 -18.82 0.18
C ILE A 83 5.55 -19.45 -1.16
N THR A 84 4.26 -19.71 -1.35
CA THR A 84 3.65 -20.11 -2.61
C THR A 84 3.06 -18.92 -3.35
N GLU A 85 2.63 -19.09 -4.61
CA GLU A 85 1.89 -18.04 -5.34
C GLU A 85 0.55 -17.71 -4.66
N THR A 86 -0.09 -18.69 -4.02
CA THR A 86 -1.31 -18.45 -3.22
C THR A 86 -1.01 -17.55 -2.03
N ASP A 87 0.05 -17.84 -1.27
CA ASP A 87 0.44 -16.99 -0.13
C ASP A 87 0.78 -15.57 -0.58
N ALA A 88 1.44 -15.42 -1.74
CA ALA A 88 1.75 -14.11 -2.30
C ALA A 88 0.48 -13.32 -2.66
N GLN A 89 -0.53 -13.98 -3.23
CA GLN A 89 -1.83 -13.35 -3.51
C GLN A 89 -2.54 -12.97 -2.19
N GLU A 90 -2.57 -13.87 -1.20
CA GLU A 90 -3.21 -13.61 0.10
C GLU A 90 -2.59 -12.42 0.84
N ILE A 91 -1.27 -12.22 0.74
CA ILE A 91 -0.60 -11.06 1.33
C ILE A 91 -1.09 -9.76 0.66
N ILE A 92 -1.26 -9.75 -0.67
CA ILE A 92 -1.79 -8.58 -1.41
C ILE A 92 -3.28 -8.37 -1.11
N ASP A 93 -4.07 -9.42 -1.06
CA ASP A 93 -5.49 -9.33 -0.69
C ASP A 93 -5.66 -8.74 0.72
N ASN A 94 -4.81 -9.17 1.65
CA ASN A 94 -4.82 -8.69 3.03
C ASN A 94 -4.51 -7.19 3.13
N ILE A 95 -3.50 -6.67 2.41
CA ILE A 95 -3.21 -5.23 2.44
C ILE A 95 -4.32 -4.42 1.77
N VAL A 96 -4.93 -4.90 0.71
CA VAL A 96 -6.09 -4.25 0.08
C VAL A 96 -7.26 -4.17 1.05
N MET A 97 -7.58 -5.27 1.77
CA MET A 97 -8.59 -5.25 2.84
C MET A 97 -8.25 -4.23 3.93
N LYS A 98 -7.01 -4.18 4.38
CA LYS A 98 -6.56 -3.23 5.39
C LYS A 98 -6.71 -1.79 4.93
N LEU A 99 -6.40 -1.47 3.67
CA LEU A 99 -6.62 -0.14 3.12
C LEU A 99 -8.11 0.24 3.07
N ARG A 100 -9.02 -0.72 2.86
CA ARG A 100 -10.48 -0.50 2.93
C ARG A 100 -10.99 -0.26 4.35
N ILE A 101 -10.31 -0.79 5.35
CA ILE A 101 -10.71 -0.65 6.75
C ILE A 101 -10.16 0.63 7.38
N VAL A 102 -9.08 1.19 6.83
CA VAL A 102 -8.44 2.39 7.39
C VAL A 102 -9.43 3.53 7.53
N ARG A 103 -9.46 4.10 8.73
CA ARG A 103 -10.24 5.29 9.07
C ARG A 103 -9.33 6.29 9.76
N PHE A 104 -9.66 7.55 9.67
CA PHE A 104 -9.11 8.57 10.54
C PHE A 104 -10.21 9.16 11.41
N LEU A 105 -9.83 9.75 12.52
CA LEU A 105 -10.79 10.37 13.44
C LEU A 105 -11.39 11.61 12.79
N ARG A 106 -12.72 11.63 12.65
CA ARG A 106 -13.47 12.73 12.05
C ARG A 106 -14.32 13.43 13.08
N THR A 107 -14.52 14.72 12.91
CA THR A 107 -15.57 15.43 13.65
C THR A 107 -16.96 15.01 13.15
N LYS A 108 -17.98 15.16 13.98
CA LYS A 108 -19.37 14.82 13.62
C LYS A 108 -19.85 15.52 12.34
N ASP A 109 -19.53 16.79 12.21
CA ASP A 109 -19.93 17.60 11.04
C ASP A 109 -19.23 17.15 9.76
N TYR A 110 -17.93 16.80 9.87
CA TYR A 110 -17.16 16.28 8.77
C TYR A 110 -17.68 14.89 8.33
N ASP A 111 -18.00 14.03 9.27
CA ASP A 111 -18.53 12.71 8.99
C ASP A 111 -19.91 12.75 8.33
N ALA A 112 -20.74 13.74 8.68
CA ALA A 112 -22.03 13.99 8.03
C ALA A 112 -21.90 14.35 6.55
N ILE A 113 -20.81 15.04 6.14
CA ILE A 113 -20.55 15.40 4.75
C ILE A 113 -20.03 14.21 3.95
N PHE A 114 -19.12 13.43 4.52
CA PHE A 114 -18.44 12.31 3.85
C PHE A 114 -19.09 10.94 4.14
N SER A 115 -20.20 10.91 4.87
CA SER A 115 -21.09 9.75 5.04
C SER A 115 -20.42 8.40 5.38
N GLY A 116 -19.36 8.44 6.19
CA GLY A 116 -18.66 7.21 6.62
C GLY A 116 -17.79 6.55 5.57
N ASP A 117 -17.42 7.28 4.50
CA ASP A 117 -16.48 6.77 3.51
C ASP A 117 -15.18 6.26 4.16
N PRO A 118 -14.55 5.23 3.58
CA PRO A 118 -13.22 4.81 4.01
C PRO A 118 -12.20 5.94 3.80
N TYR A 119 -11.02 5.78 4.39
CA TYR A 119 -9.90 6.66 4.08
C TYR A 119 -9.53 6.52 2.61
N TRP A 120 -9.50 7.62 1.87
CA TRP A 120 -9.23 7.58 0.43
C TRP A 120 -7.76 7.30 0.16
N ALA A 121 -7.46 6.03 -0.08
CA ALA A 121 -6.13 5.55 -0.40
C ALA A 121 -6.01 5.32 -1.91
N THR A 122 -5.00 5.91 -2.54
CA THR A 122 -4.67 5.64 -3.94
C THR A 122 -3.44 4.75 -4.02
N TRP A 123 -3.58 3.60 -4.67
CA TRP A 123 -2.45 2.75 -5.04
C TRP A 123 -2.16 2.92 -6.52
N SER A 124 -1.02 3.52 -6.83
CA SER A 124 -0.57 3.72 -8.20
C SER A 124 0.21 2.49 -8.68
N ASP A 125 0.01 2.08 -9.92
CA ASP A 125 0.68 0.91 -10.50
C ASP A 125 1.17 1.16 -11.93
N ALA A 126 2.09 0.34 -12.38
CA ALA A 126 2.73 0.39 -13.71
C ALA A 126 3.53 1.69 -13.97
N GLY A 127 3.47 2.21 -15.21
CA GLY A 127 4.35 3.29 -15.65
C GLY A 127 5.76 2.80 -15.95
N PHE A 128 6.71 3.73 -15.94
CA PHE A 128 8.13 3.45 -16.21
C PHE A 128 9.02 3.90 -15.06
N GLY A 129 10.16 3.23 -14.92
CA GLY A 129 11.26 3.70 -14.10
C GLY A 129 12.11 4.74 -14.80
N ASP A 130 13.03 5.36 -14.07
CA ASP A 130 13.96 6.37 -14.62
C ASP A 130 14.87 5.79 -15.72
N ASP A 131 15.07 4.48 -15.73
CA ASP A 131 15.81 3.72 -16.73
C ASP A 131 14.97 3.35 -17.97
N GLY A 132 13.73 3.79 -18.04
CA GLY A 132 12.79 3.54 -19.15
C GLY A 132 12.20 2.13 -19.19
N ARG A 133 12.44 1.28 -18.16
CA ARG A 133 11.80 -0.03 -18.07
C ARG A 133 10.37 0.08 -17.52
N PRO A 134 9.42 -0.71 -18.07
CA PRO A 134 8.08 -0.74 -17.52
C PRO A 134 8.10 -1.31 -16.08
N MET A 135 7.40 -0.64 -15.17
CA MET A 135 7.27 -1.03 -13.77
C MET A 135 6.09 -1.98 -13.55
N VAL A 136 5.83 -2.83 -14.53
CA VAL A 136 4.83 -3.90 -14.46
C VAL A 136 5.50 -5.17 -13.98
N THR A 137 4.99 -5.73 -12.88
CA THR A 137 5.52 -6.94 -12.25
C THR A 137 4.39 -7.95 -12.00
N LYS A 138 4.70 -9.14 -11.51
CA LYS A 138 3.67 -10.10 -11.10
C LYS A 138 2.77 -9.53 -10.00
N THR A 139 3.33 -8.72 -9.11
CA THR A 139 2.55 -8.05 -8.06
C THR A 139 1.55 -7.06 -8.63
N SER A 140 1.82 -6.43 -9.77
CA SER A 140 0.83 -5.63 -10.50
C SER A 140 -0.41 -6.46 -10.90
N PHE A 141 -0.21 -7.69 -11.35
CA PHE A 141 -1.31 -8.60 -11.67
C PHE A 141 -2.04 -9.09 -10.42
N ARG A 142 -1.31 -9.42 -9.33
CA ARG A 142 -1.92 -9.82 -8.05
C ARG A 142 -2.80 -8.71 -7.49
N LEU A 143 -2.33 -7.46 -7.54
CA LEU A 143 -3.10 -6.30 -7.11
C LEU A 143 -4.42 -6.15 -7.87
N LEU A 144 -4.38 -6.23 -9.18
CA LEU A 144 -5.59 -6.14 -10.02
C LEU A 144 -6.49 -7.35 -9.84
N ASN A 145 -5.91 -8.54 -9.65
CA ASN A 145 -6.68 -9.76 -9.40
C ASN A 145 -7.54 -9.68 -8.14
N THR A 146 -7.06 -8.98 -7.11
CA THR A 146 -7.82 -8.75 -5.87
C THR A 146 -9.20 -8.11 -6.13
N LEU A 147 -9.32 -7.28 -7.17
CA LEU A 147 -10.58 -6.63 -7.52
C LEU A 147 -11.64 -7.59 -8.09
N THR A 148 -11.22 -8.77 -8.56
CA THR A 148 -12.12 -9.79 -9.13
C THR A 148 -12.65 -10.77 -8.09
N LEU A 149 -12.16 -10.73 -6.86
CA LEU A 149 -12.59 -11.65 -5.82
C LEU A 149 -13.99 -11.29 -5.32
N GLU A 150 -14.91 -12.26 -5.38
CA GLU A 150 -16.33 -12.08 -5.03
C GLU A 150 -16.54 -11.45 -3.65
N HIS A 151 -15.65 -11.75 -2.70
CA HIS A 151 -15.74 -11.25 -1.32
C HIS A 151 -15.07 -9.89 -1.10
N LEU A 152 -14.12 -9.52 -1.95
CA LEU A 152 -13.45 -8.23 -1.90
C LEU A 152 -14.05 -7.23 -2.89
N GLY A 153 -14.58 -7.69 -4.00
CA GLY A 153 -15.35 -6.95 -5.02
C GLY A 153 -14.83 -5.56 -5.38
N PRO A 154 -15.42 -4.88 -6.32
CA PRO A 154 -15.12 -3.49 -6.58
C PRO A 154 -15.60 -2.65 -5.38
N GLY A 155 -14.68 -2.35 -4.47
CA GLY A 155 -14.95 -1.43 -3.35
C GLY A 155 -14.38 -0.06 -3.65
N PRO A 156 -14.83 0.99 -2.94
CA PRO A 156 -14.34 2.34 -3.19
C PRO A 156 -12.85 2.51 -2.94
N GLU A 157 -12.23 1.65 -2.14
CA GLU A 157 -10.81 1.78 -1.77
C GLU A 157 -10.09 0.41 -1.73
N PRO A 158 -8.79 0.41 -2.03
CA PRO A 158 -8.00 1.51 -2.57
C PRO A 158 -8.41 1.87 -4.00
N ASN A 159 -8.34 3.17 -4.33
CA ASN A 159 -8.42 3.60 -5.72
C ASN A 159 -7.14 3.15 -6.44
N ILE A 160 -7.26 2.28 -7.43
CA ILE A 160 -6.11 1.79 -8.19
C ILE A 160 -5.94 2.64 -9.45
N THR A 161 -4.84 3.40 -9.49
CA THR A 161 -4.50 4.27 -10.61
C THR A 161 -3.40 3.64 -11.46
N ILE A 162 -3.71 3.35 -12.71
CA ILE A 162 -2.75 2.81 -13.68
C ILE A 162 -2.05 3.94 -14.41
N PHE A 163 -0.72 4.03 -14.29
CA PHE A 163 0.10 4.91 -15.13
C PHE A 163 0.19 4.33 -16.54
N TRP A 164 -0.79 4.70 -17.36
CA TRP A 164 -0.94 4.17 -18.70
C TRP A 164 0.10 4.74 -19.67
N ASP A 165 0.66 3.86 -20.51
CA ASP A 165 1.49 4.22 -21.65
C ASP A 165 1.30 3.17 -22.76
N PRO A 166 1.27 3.57 -24.05
CA PRO A 166 1.17 2.62 -25.17
C PRO A 166 2.28 1.56 -25.20
N LYS A 167 3.45 1.87 -24.64
CA LYS A 167 4.61 0.97 -24.58
C LYS A 167 4.54 -0.06 -23.44
N LEU A 168 3.55 0.01 -22.57
CA LEU A 168 3.37 -1.03 -21.54
C LEU A 168 3.15 -2.40 -22.17
N PRO A 169 3.52 -3.49 -21.48
CA PRO A 169 3.31 -4.85 -21.97
C PRO A 169 1.86 -5.11 -22.38
N GLU A 170 1.65 -5.64 -23.59
CA GLU A 170 0.31 -5.84 -24.13
C GLU A 170 -0.57 -6.73 -23.25
N GLY A 171 0.03 -7.80 -22.67
CA GLY A 171 -0.69 -8.68 -21.73
C GLY A 171 -1.24 -7.92 -20.50
N TYR A 172 -0.46 -6.98 -19.98
CA TYR A 172 -0.91 -6.16 -18.87
C TYR A 172 -2.03 -5.19 -19.25
N LYS A 173 -1.90 -4.52 -20.40
CA LYS A 173 -2.94 -3.62 -20.92
C LYS A 173 -4.28 -4.33 -21.12
N ARG A 174 -4.25 -5.53 -21.70
CA ARG A 174 -5.45 -6.37 -21.87
C ARG A 174 -6.04 -6.80 -20.52
N PHE A 175 -5.19 -7.15 -19.56
CA PHE A 175 -5.64 -7.52 -18.23
C PHE A 175 -6.30 -6.34 -17.52
N CYS A 176 -5.71 -5.15 -17.56
CA CYS A 176 -6.33 -3.93 -17.01
C CYS A 176 -7.71 -3.66 -17.64
N ALA A 177 -7.80 -3.75 -18.97
CA ALA A 177 -9.08 -3.55 -19.68
C ALA A 177 -10.13 -4.58 -19.25
N LYS A 178 -9.74 -5.85 -19.14
CA LYS A 178 -10.63 -6.92 -18.65
C LYS A 178 -11.14 -6.62 -17.24
N ILE A 179 -10.23 -6.33 -16.31
CA ILE A 179 -10.63 -6.00 -14.94
C ILE A 179 -11.58 -4.80 -14.89
N SER A 180 -11.29 -3.75 -15.65
CA SER A 180 -12.16 -2.57 -15.72
C SER A 180 -13.58 -2.90 -16.23
N ILE A 181 -13.70 -3.82 -17.18
CA ILE A 181 -15.00 -4.27 -17.71
C ILE A 181 -15.73 -5.15 -16.69
N ASP A 182 -15.01 -6.07 -16.05
CA ASP A 182 -15.59 -7.05 -15.13
C ASP A 182 -16.02 -6.43 -13.79
N THR A 183 -15.48 -5.25 -13.43
CA THR A 183 -15.69 -4.60 -12.12
C THR A 183 -16.42 -3.25 -12.19
N SER A 184 -16.84 -2.80 -13.38
CA SER A 184 -17.60 -1.53 -13.58
C SER A 184 -19.10 -1.68 -13.38
#